data_ab33996ec2843cf290600ec5c29affab
#
_entry.id   ab33996ec2843cf290600ec5c29affab
#
_cell.length_a   1.000
_cell.length_b   1.000
_cell.length_c   1.000
_cell.angle_alpha   90.00
_cell.angle_beta   90.00
_cell.angle_gamma   90.00
#
_symmetry.space_group_name_H-M   'P 1'
#
loop_
_entity.id
_entity.type
_entity.pdbx_description
1 polymer ?
#
loop_
_entity_poly.entity_id
_entity_poly.type
_entity_poly.pdbx_seq_one_letter_code
_entity_poly.pdbx_strand_id
1 'polypeptide(L)'
;MDARLKRTLFLVLLAFCGHIHAQDCRVLDPELQGRYEGPCVDGLAEGEGNASGFADYRGGFKAGRKHGKGVKTWPNGDRYEGDFIADRKEGFGVYAWGRGVWEGERYEGTYANDRRHGNGVYRWPSGDVYRGPWKDDAIAGPATPMMIARAKFDEEARAALAKPGQKVCREMPVGIGASDWLRGTVMRTDGERIAVRIDEPGVHAHVIANVEARRGELIWDTPTSWTPCFE
;
A
#
# COMPACT_ATOMS: atom_id res chain seq x y z
N MET A 1 88.16 15.15 -4.83
CA MET A 1 87.83 13.71 -4.90
C MET A 1 86.35 13.58 -4.48
N ASP A 2 85.55 13.24 -5.45
CA ASP A 2 84.10 13.44 -5.46
C ASP A 2 83.30 12.44 -4.64
N ALA A 3 82.43 12.98 -3.80
CA ALA A 3 81.34 12.21 -3.19
C ALA A 3 80.01 12.59 -3.88
N ARG A 4 79.54 11.73 -4.75
CA ARG A 4 78.29 11.89 -5.45
C ARG A 4 77.13 11.67 -4.49
N LEU A 5 76.39 12.74 -4.24
CA LEU A 5 75.07 12.74 -3.51
C LEU A 5 73.99 12.17 -4.36
N LYS A 6 73.55 10.93 -4.11
CA LYS A 6 72.40 10.34 -4.70
C LYS A 6 71.17 10.86 -3.96
N ARG A 7 70.44 11.79 -4.59
CA ARG A 7 69.12 12.20 -4.15
C ARG A 7 68.08 11.10 -4.57
N THR A 8 67.66 10.36 -3.58
CA THR A 8 66.47 9.43 -3.74
C THR A 8 65.20 10.24 -3.63
N LEU A 9 64.51 10.38 -4.75
CA LEU A 9 63.21 11.04 -4.82
C LEU A 9 62.16 10.06 -4.31
N PHE A 10 61.67 10.25 -3.07
CA PHE A 10 60.53 9.51 -2.53
C PHE A 10 59.24 10.12 -3.11
N LEU A 11 58.66 9.46 -4.09
CA LEU A 11 57.27 9.73 -4.56
C LEU A 11 56.32 9.27 -3.48
N VAL A 12 55.80 10.19 -2.68
CA VAL A 12 54.66 9.95 -1.80
C VAL A 12 53.40 9.94 -2.66
N LEU A 13 52.95 8.76 -3.03
CA LEU A 13 51.61 8.56 -3.55
C LEU A 13 50.61 8.81 -2.40
N LEU A 14 50.06 10.02 -2.33
CA LEU A 14 48.87 10.30 -1.56
C LEU A 14 47.71 9.57 -2.22
N ALA A 15 47.40 8.38 -1.71
CA ALA A 15 46.12 7.73 -2.00
C ALA A 15 45.00 8.63 -1.45
N PHE A 16 44.40 9.42 -2.32
CA PHE A 16 43.13 10.05 -2.03
C PHE A 16 42.08 8.93 -1.84
N CYS A 17 41.96 8.49 -0.59
CA CYS A 17 40.80 7.71 -0.18
C CYS A 17 39.60 8.68 -0.22
N GLY A 18 39.02 8.83 -1.42
CA GLY A 18 37.80 9.57 -1.59
C GLY A 18 36.75 8.90 -0.68
N HIS A 19 36.37 9.58 0.37
CA HIS A 19 35.18 9.24 1.12
C HIS A 19 34.05 9.34 0.14
N ILE A 20 33.63 8.18 -0.41
CA ILE A 20 32.34 8.06 -1.10
C ILE A 20 31.31 8.32 0.00
N HIS A 21 30.88 9.57 0.11
CA HIS A 21 29.65 9.87 0.82
C HIS A 21 28.61 9.03 0.12
N ALA A 22 28.02 8.10 0.85
CA ALA A 22 26.79 7.45 0.39
C ALA A 22 25.82 8.59 0.10
N GLN A 23 25.61 8.89 -1.18
CA GLN A 23 24.58 9.84 -1.56
C GLN A 23 23.27 9.21 -1.09
N ASP A 24 22.55 9.91 -0.23
CA ASP A 24 21.20 9.50 0.18
C ASP A 24 20.33 9.50 -1.08
N CYS A 25 20.20 8.34 -1.68
CA CYS A 25 19.37 8.12 -2.85
C CYS A 25 17.92 8.27 -2.46
N ARG A 26 17.23 9.23 -3.05
CA ARG A 26 15.82 9.46 -2.76
C ARG A 26 14.92 8.54 -3.58
N VAL A 27 13.97 7.93 -2.91
CA VAL A 27 12.79 7.31 -3.48
C VAL A 27 11.64 8.32 -3.38
N LEU A 28 10.87 8.49 -4.45
CA LEU A 28 9.81 9.51 -4.50
C LEU A 28 8.44 8.99 -4.02
N ASP A 29 8.24 7.65 -3.98
CA ASP A 29 7.02 7.06 -3.40
C ASP A 29 6.96 7.37 -1.89
N PRO A 30 5.92 8.08 -1.40
CA PRO A 30 5.82 8.45 0.01
C PRO A 30 5.82 7.27 0.98
N GLU A 31 5.37 6.10 0.55
CA GLU A 31 5.34 4.89 1.38
C GLU A 31 6.71 4.19 1.51
N LEU A 32 7.73 4.64 0.74
CA LEU A 32 9.05 4.02 0.65
C LEU A 32 10.20 4.95 1.09
N GLN A 33 9.92 6.03 1.80
CA GLN A 33 10.91 7.07 2.17
C GLN A 33 11.69 6.75 3.46
N GLY A 34 11.88 5.48 3.79
CA GLY A 34 12.75 5.06 4.89
C GLY A 34 14.17 4.77 4.39
N ARG A 35 14.48 3.51 4.13
CA ARG A 35 15.80 3.06 3.67
C ARG A 35 15.76 2.67 2.20
N TYR A 36 16.80 3.04 1.45
CA TYR A 36 17.02 2.56 0.08
C TYR A 36 18.38 1.86 -0.03
N GLU A 37 18.39 0.73 -0.75
CA GLU A 37 19.59 -0.02 -1.11
C GLU A 37 19.54 -0.32 -2.61
N GLY A 38 20.44 0.30 -3.36
CA GLY A 38 20.53 0.13 -4.80
C GLY A 38 21.36 1.23 -5.48
N PRO A 39 21.47 1.18 -6.82
CA PRO A 39 22.13 2.20 -7.60
C PRO A 39 21.45 3.57 -7.50
N CYS A 40 22.25 4.62 -7.66
CA CYS A 40 21.83 6.02 -7.53
C CYS A 40 22.38 6.84 -8.70
N VAL A 41 21.51 7.63 -9.31
CA VAL A 41 21.87 8.62 -10.32
C VAL A 41 21.28 9.96 -9.95
N ASP A 42 22.10 11.00 -9.90
CA ASP A 42 21.70 12.37 -9.53
C ASP A 42 20.90 12.46 -8.21
N GLY A 43 21.28 11.64 -7.21
CA GLY A 43 20.61 11.59 -5.91
C GLY A 43 19.23 10.90 -5.91
N LEU A 44 18.87 10.20 -6.98
CA LEU A 44 17.63 9.45 -7.13
C LEU A 44 17.89 7.96 -7.32
N ALA A 45 16.99 7.13 -6.82
CA ALA A 45 17.02 5.69 -7.00
C ALA A 45 16.95 5.34 -8.50
N GLU A 46 17.84 4.44 -8.96
CA GLU A 46 17.93 4.02 -10.35
C GLU A 46 18.28 2.54 -10.43
N GLY A 47 17.76 1.81 -11.46
CA GLY A 47 18.03 0.38 -11.64
C GLY A 47 17.34 -0.51 -10.59
N GLU A 48 17.88 -1.71 -10.35
CA GLU A 48 17.30 -2.65 -9.37
C GLU A 48 17.69 -2.25 -7.93
N GLY A 49 16.70 -2.23 -7.03
CA GLY A 49 16.92 -1.83 -5.65
C GLY A 49 15.85 -2.34 -4.68
N ASN A 50 16.13 -2.12 -3.39
CA ASN A 50 15.19 -2.37 -2.30
C ASN A 50 14.91 -1.04 -1.59
N ALA A 51 13.65 -0.74 -1.38
CA ALA A 51 13.22 0.42 -0.60
C ALA A 51 12.25 0.00 0.49
N SER A 52 12.34 0.62 1.65
CA SER A 52 11.44 0.39 2.77
C SER A 52 10.99 1.70 3.39
N GLY A 53 9.85 1.67 4.08
CA GLY A 53 9.24 2.78 4.77
C GLY A 53 7.97 2.31 5.46
N PHE A 54 6.82 2.87 5.11
CA PHE A 54 5.52 2.31 5.48
C PHE A 54 5.27 0.96 4.78
N ALA A 55 5.75 0.82 3.53
CA ALA A 55 5.73 -0.43 2.76
C ALA A 55 7.17 -0.84 2.41
N ASP A 56 7.33 -2.08 1.94
CA ASP A 56 8.56 -2.59 1.37
C ASP A 56 8.40 -2.76 -0.14
N TYR A 57 9.45 -2.42 -0.88
CA TYR A 57 9.50 -2.62 -2.33
C TYR A 57 10.85 -3.19 -2.75
N ARG A 58 10.81 -4.16 -3.66
CA ARG A 58 11.98 -4.70 -4.33
C ARG A 58 11.71 -4.74 -5.84
N GLY A 59 12.55 -4.11 -6.63
CA GLY A 59 12.40 -4.07 -8.08
C GLY A 59 13.09 -2.88 -8.72
N GLY A 60 12.71 -2.59 -9.96
CA GLY A 60 13.28 -1.53 -10.76
C GLY A 60 12.86 -0.13 -10.31
N PHE A 61 13.81 0.79 -10.40
CA PHE A 61 13.62 2.23 -10.21
C PHE A 61 14.11 3.00 -11.42
N LYS A 62 13.45 4.11 -11.71
CA LYS A 62 13.87 5.09 -12.71
C LYS A 62 13.57 6.49 -12.18
N ALA A 63 14.61 7.31 -12.08
CA ALA A 63 14.52 8.68 -11.56
C ALA A 63 13.74 8.74 -10.22
N GLY A 64 14.07 7.85 -9.28
CA GLY A 64 13.47 7.78 -7.94
C GLY A 64 12.07 7.15 -7.88
N ARG A 65 11.52 6.67 -8.99
CA ARG A 65 10.18 6.08 -9.08
C ARG A 65 10.25 4.60 -9.41
N LYS A 66 9.31 3.81 -8.88
CA LYS A 66 9.16 2.40 -9.26
C LYS A 66 8.96 2.30 -10.77
N HIS A 67 9.72 1.41 -11.41
CA HIS A 67 9.68 1.22 -12.86
C HIS A 67 10.10 -0.21 -13.22
N GLY A 68 9.47 -0.79 -14.26
CA GLY A 68 9.75 -2.18 -14.64
C GLY A 68 9.11 -3.17 -13.68
N LYS A 69 9.72 -4.34 -13.51
CA LYS A 69 9.22 -5.39 -12.61
C LYS A 69 9.50 -5.05 -11.14
N GLY A 70 8.57 -5.40 -10.27
CA GLY A 70 8.78 -5.23 -8.84
C GLY A 70 7.73 -5.92 -7.98
N VAL A 71 8.07 -6.01 -6.70
CA VAL A 71 7.19 -6.54 -5.64
C VAL A 71 7.05 -5.47 -4.57
N LYS A 72 5.83 -5.10 -4.25
CA LYS A 72 5.50 -4.21 -3.13
C LYS A 72 4.68 -4.97 -2.10
N THR A 73 5.05 -4.83 -0.83
CA THR A 73 4.36 -5.48 0.29
C THR A 73 4.00 -4.43 1.34
N TRP A 74 2.78 -4.47 1.84
CA TRP A 74 2.28 -3.56 2.87
C TRP A 74 2.20 -4.25 4.24
N PRO A 75 2.14 -3.48 5.34
CA PRO A 75 2.11 -4.03 6.71
C PRO A 75 0.93 -4.95 7.01
N ASN A 76 -0.20 -4.73 6.35
CA ASN A 76 -1.37 -5.61 6.47
C ASN A 76 -1.21 -6.95 5.72
N GLY A 77 -0.09 -7.15 5.01
CA GLY A 77 0.19 -8.35 4.23
C GLY A 77 -0.30 -8.28 2.79
N ASP A 78 -0.88 -7.17 2.36
CA ASP A 78 -1.13 -6.93 0.93
C ASP A 78 0.17 -7.04 0.15
N ARG A 79 0.11 -7.65 -1.02
CA ARG A 79 1.27 -7.84 -1.88
C ARG A 79 0.89 -7.65 -3.35
N TYR A 80 1.63 -6.79 -4.01
CA TYR A 80 1.59 -6.66 -5.46
C TYR A 80 2.91 -7.14 -6.07
N GLU A 81 2.82 -7.93 -7.13
CA GLU A 81 3.95 -8.34 -7.95
C GLU A 81 3.60 -8.12 -9.42
N GLY A 82 4.35 -7.29 -10.11
CA GLY A 82 4.04 -6.97 -11.51
C GLY A 82 4.84 -5.80 -12.06
N ASP A 83 4.31 -5.24 -13.12
CA ASP A 83 4.91 -4.12 -13.83
C ASP A 83 4.54 -2.78 -13.19
N PHE A 84 5.51 -1.86 -13.19
CA PHE A 84 5.35 -0.49 -12.76
C PHE A 84 5.83 0.49 -13.83
N ILE A 85 5.13 1.60 -14.00
CA ILE A 85 5.58 2.76 -14.77
C ILE A 85 5.38 4.01 -13.93
N ALA A 86 6.48 4.68 -13.58
CA ALA A 86 6.47 5.94 -12.83
C ALA A 86 5.58 5.86 -11.56
N ASP A 87 5.85 4.88 -10.70
CA ASP A 87 5.16 4.54 -9.45
C ASP A 87 3.82 3.83 -9.59
N ARG A 88 3.20 3.83 -10.77
CA ARG A 88 1.89 3.21 -10.98
C ARG A 88 2.01 1.77 -11.44
N LYS A 89 1.08 0.93 -10.99
CA LYS A 89 0.88 -0.41 -11.53
C LYS A 89 0.42 -0.29 -12.99
N GLU A 90 1.13 -0.98 -13.87
CA GLU A 90 0.88 -0.95 -15.31
C GLU A 90 1.20 -2.33 -15.89
N GLY A 91 0.55 -2.73 -17.00
CA GLY A 91 0.81 -4.04 -17.59
C GLY A 91 0.32 -5.20 -16.72
N PHE A 92 1.03 -6.33 -16.74
CA PHE A 92 0.60 -7.54 -16.02
C PHE A 92 1.07 -7.52 -14.56
N GLY A 93 0.16 -7.92 -13.66
CA GLY A 93 0.48 -8.04 -12.25
C GLY A 93 -0.47 -8.95 -11.48
N VAL A 94 -0.02 -9.28 -10.29
CA VAL A 94 -0.75 -10.08 -9.31
C VAL A 94 -0.88 -9.28 -8.03
N TYR A 95 -2.10 -9.14 -7.53
CA TYR A 95 -2.38 -8.57 -6.23
C TYR A 95 -2.99 -9.64 -5.31
N ALA A 96 -2.43 -9.80 -4.14
CA ALA A 96 -2.97 -10.65 -3.08
C ALA A 96 -3.31 -9.76 -1.89
N TRP A 97 -4.54 -9.82 -1.42
CA TRP A 97 -4.99 -9.06 -0.26
C TRP A 97 -4.61 -9.78 1.02
N GLY A 98 -3.95 -9.06 1.92
CA GLY A 98 -3.62 -9.47 3.28
C GLY A 98 -4.79 -9.27 4.23
N ARG A 99 -4.47 -9.00 5.51
CA ARG A 99 -5.48 -8.81 6.56
C ARG A 99 -6.40 -7.63 6.26
N GLY A 100 -7.69 -7.85 6.43
CA GLY A 100 -8.72 -6.85 6.20
C GLY A 100 -9.97 -7.43 5.54
N VAL A 101 -10.81 -6.56 5.01
CA VAL A 101 -12.12 -6.92 4.40
C VAL A 101 -11.99 -7.87 3.19
N TRP A 102 -10.83 -7.80 2.51
CA TRP A 102 -10.54 -8.55 1.28
C TRP A 102 -9.51 -9.67 1.51
N GLU A 103 -9.27 -10.05 2.77
CA GLU A 103 -8.26 -11.04 3.15
C GLU A 103 -8.42 -12.34 2.35
N GLY A 104 -7.31 -12.80 1.77
CA GLY A 104 -7.24 -14.03 0.98
C GLY A 104 -7.78 -13.90 -0.46
N GLU A 105 -8.25 -12.73 -0.85
CA GLU A 105 -8.59 -12.49 -2.25
C GLU A 105 -7.33 -12.32 -3.10
N ARG A 106 -7.44 -12.61 -4.40
CA ARG A 106 -6.32 -12.51 -5.34
C ARG A 106 -6.81 -12.08 -6.72
N TYR A 107 -6.15 -11.09 -7.28
CA TYR A 107 -6.29 -10.71 -8.69
C TYR A 107 -5.01 -11.03 -9.45
N GLU A 108 -5.17 -11.54 -10.66
CA GLU A 108 -4.08 -11.80 -11.60
C GLU A 108 -4.54 -11.35 -12.98
N GLY A 109 -3.92 -10.30 -13.51
CA GLY A 109 -4.34 -9.71 -14.78
C GLY A 109 -3.65 -8.41 -15.08
N THR A 110 -4.20 -7.68 -16.04
CA THR A 110 -3.62 -6.41 -16.48
C THR A 110 -4.10 -5.24 -15.64
N TYR A 111 -3.21 -4.26 -15.52
CA TYR A 111 -3.41 -2.98 -14.85
C TYR A 111 -3.17 -1.83 -15.83
N ALA A 112 -3.91 -0.76 -15.65
CA ALA A 112 -3.67 0.52 -16.29
C ALA A 112 -3.88 1.63 -15.25
N ASN A 113 -2.85 2.46 -15.02
CA ASN A 113 -2.90 3.58 -14.06
C ASN A 113 -3.37 3.14 -12.66
N ASP A 114 -2.74 2.13 -12.07
CA ASP A 114 -3.05 1.51 -10.76
C ASP A 114 -4.36 0.72 -10.69
N ARG A 115 -5.19 0.73 -11.73
CA ARG A 115 -6.50 0.08 -11.75
C ARG A 115 -6.45 -1.23 -12.51
N ARG A 116 -7.21 -2.22 -12.06
CA ARG A 116 -7.45 -3.45 -12.83
C ARG A 116 -8.15 -3.08 -14.12
N HIS A 117 -7.59 -3.53 -15.25
CA HIS A 117 -8.07 -3.19 -16.58
C HIS A 117 -7.77 -4.34 -17.56
N GLY A 118 -8.51 -4.45 -18.68
CA GLY A 118 -8.31 -5.52 -19.64
C GLY A 118 -8.73 -6.89 -19.10
N ASN A 119 -8.00 -7.95 -19.36
CA ASN A 119 -8.37 -9.30 -18.91
C ASN A 119 -7.70 -9.65 -17.58
N GLY A 120 -8.47 -10.31 -16.71
CA GLY A 120 -7.96 -10.76 -15.44
C GLY A 120 -8.74 -11.92 -14.82
N VAL A 121 -8.11 -12.55 -13.86
CA VAL A 121 -8.67 -13.63 -13.03
C VAL A 121 -8.74 -13.12 -11.60
N TYR A 122 -9.92 -13.15 -11.04
CA TYR A 122 -10.16 -12.84 -9.64
C TYR A 122 -10.55 -14.10 -8.88
N ARG A 123 -9.96 -14.32 -7.72
CA ARG A 123 -10.22 -15.47 -6.86
C ARG A 123 -10.67 -14.99 -5.49
N TRP A 124 -11.78 -15.53 -5.02
CA TRP A 124 -12.28 -15.30 -3.67
C TRP A 124 -11.81 -16.41 -2.72
N PRO A 125 -11.73 -16.14 -1.40
CA PRO A 125 -11.40 -17.14 -0.39
C PRO A 125 -12.34 -18.34 -0.38
N SER A 126 -13.59 -18.16 -0.83
CA SER A 126 -14.57 -19.24 -1.02
C SER A 126 -14.17 -20.29 -2.06
N GLY A 127 -13.13 -20.01 -2.87
CA GLY A 127 -12.73 -20.83 -4.00
C GLY A 127 -13.38 -20.40 -5.32
N ASP A 128 -14.29 -19.46 -5.30
CA ASP A 128 -14.91 -18.92 -6.49
C ASP A 128 -13.91 -18.18 -7.36
N VAL A 129 -14.14 -18.19 -8.67
CA VAL A 129 -13.23 -17.60 -9.64
C VAL A 129 -14.02 -16.86 -10.72
N TYR A 130 -13.67 -15.59 -10.92
CA TYR A 130 -14.05 -14.85 -12.11
C TYR A 130 -12.90 -14.80 -13.12
N ARG A 131 -13.18 -15.01 -14.38
CA ARG A 131 -12.26 -14.82 -15.50
C ARG A 131 -12.93 -13.98 -16.55
N GLY A 132 -12.38 -12.83 -16.87
CA GLY A 132 -13.01 -11.96 -17.88
C GLY A 132 -12.45 -10.54 -17.87
N PRO A 133 -13.15 -9.65 -18.61
CA PRO A 133 -12.73 -8.26 -18.77
C PRO A 133 -12.97 -7.42 -17.50
N TRP A 134 -12.03 -6.51 -17.27
CA TRP A 134 -12.05 -5.49 -16.22
C TRP A 134 -11.93 -4.11 -16.83
N LYS A 135 -12.56 -3.13 -16.26
CA LYS A 135 -12.42 -1.73 -16.62
C LYS A 135 -12.45 -0.87 -15.37
N ASP A 136 -11.35 -0.17 -15.12
CA ASP A 136 -11.20 0.78 -14.01
C ASP A 136 -11.63 0.21 -12.65
N ASP A 137 -11.09 -0.96 -12.29
CA ASP A 137 -11.36 -1.76 -11.10
C ASP A 137 -12.72 -2.46 -11.06
N ALA A 138 -13.58 -2.23 -12.04
CA ALA A 138 -14.87 -2.90 -12.14
C ALA A 138 -14.82 -4.11 -13.10
N ILE A 139 -15.57 -5.15 -12.76
CA ILE A 139 -15.83 -6.26 -13.70
C ILE A 139 -16.66 -5.73 -14.86
N ALA A 140 -16.16 -5.87 -16.09
CA ALA A 140 -16.80 -5.38 -17.30
C ALA A 140 -17.53 -6.48 -18.10
N GLY A 141 -17.46 -7.73 -17.63
CA GLY A 141 -18.19 -8.86 -18.21
C GLY A 141 -19.58 -9.06 -17.60
N PRO A 142 -20.35 -10.03 -18.10
CA PRO A 142 -21.62 -10.37 -17.52
C PRO A 142 -21.45 -10.84 -16.08
N ALA A 143 -22.33 -10.37 -15.19
CA ALA A 143 -22.32 -10.79 -13.80
C ALA A 143 -22.65 -12.29 -13.70
N THR A 144 -21.81 -13.04 -12.99
CA THR A 144 -22.13 -14.44 -12.69
C THR A 144 -23.18 -14.53 -11.58
N PRO A 145 -23.92 -15.63 -11.48
CA PRO A 145 -24.87 -15.83 -10.36
C PRO A 145 -24.24 -15.62 -8.99
N MET A 146 -22.99 -16.04 -8.81
CA MET A 146 -22.24 -15.86 -7.57
C MET A 146 -21.94 -14.37 -7.29
N MET A 147 -21.57 -13.58 -8.30
CA MET A 147 -21.33 -12.15 -8.13
C MET A 147 -22.62 -11.42 -7.73
N ILE A 148 -23.76 -11.82 -8.30
CA ILE A 148 -25.08 -11.29 -7.93
C ILE A 148 -25.39 -11.64 -6.47
N ALA A 149 -25.15 -12.89 -6.06
CA ALA A 149 -25.38 -13.34 -4.69
C ALA A 149 -24.48 -12.59 -3.70
N ARG A 150 -23.20 -12.39 -4.06
CA ARG A 150 -22.26 -11.64 -3.22
C ARG A 150 -22.65 -10.15 -3.11
N ALA A 151 -22.98 -9.51 -4.22
CA ALA A 151 -23.42 -8.11 -4.19
C ALA A 151 -24.65 -7.92 -3.28
N LYS A 152 -25.59 -8.88 -3.33
CA LYS A 152 -26.74 -8.88 -2.42
C LYS A 152 -26.34 -9.07 -0.95
N PHE A 153 -25.43 -10.00 -0.67
CA PHE A 153 -24.90 -10.20 0.68
C PHE A 153 -24.18 -8.95 1.21
N ASP A 154 -23.34 -8.33 0.39
CA ASP A 154 -22.62 -7.10 0.75
C ASP A 154 -23.57 -5.93 0.98
N GLU A 155 -24.66 -5.85 0.22
CA GLU A 155 -25.74 -4.85 0.41
C GLU A 155 -26.49 -5.09 1.72
N GLU A 156 -26.84 -6.33 2.03
CA GLU A 156 -27.49 -6.71 3.29
C GLU A 156 -26.59 -6.43 4.49
N ALA A 157 -25.28 -6.75 4.39
CA ALA A 157 -24.28 -6.46 5.41
C ALA A 157 -24.12 -4.93 5.64
N ARG A 158 -24.07 -4.14 4.58
CA ARG A 158 -24.04 -2.67 4.68
C ARG A 158 -25.30 -2.12 5.34
N ALA A 159 -26.48 -2.62 4.94
CA ALA A 159 -27.75 -2.23 5.54
C ALA A 159 -27.81 -2.58 7.03
N ALA A 160 -27.24 -3.71 7.43
CA ALA A 160 -27.15 -4.11 8.82
C ALA A 160 -26.22 -3.15 9.63
N LEU A 161 -25.06 -2.78 9.06
CA LEU A 161 -24.12 -1.85 9.69
C LEU A 161 -24.67 -0.42 9.76
N ALA A 162 -25.53 -0.03 8.82
CA ALA A 162 -26.10 1.32 8.77
C ALA A 162 -27.21 1.57 9.82
N LYS A 163 -27.57 0.59 10.63
CA LYS A 163 -28.64 0.75 11.63
C LYS A 163 -28.17 1.61 12.81
N PRO A 164 -28.94 2.64 13.22
CA PRO A 164 -28.65 3.38 14.44
C PRO A 164 -28.57 2.46 15.65
N GLY A 165 -27.59 2.71 16.51
CA GLY A 165 -27.30 1.88 17.67
C GLY A 165 -26.30 0.72 17.40
N GLN A 166 -26.01 0.41 16.14
CA GLN A 166 -25.03 -0.65 15.80
C GLN A 166 -23.63 -0.26 16.29
N LYS A 167 -22.98 -1.19 16.98
CA LYS A 167 -21.56 -1.07 17.35
C LYS A 167 -20.70 -1.46 16.17
N VAL A 168 -19.77 -0.58 15.83
CA VAL A 168 -18.87 -0.73 14.69
C VAL A 168 -17.43 -0.51 15.11
N CYS A 169 -16.54 -1.25 14.49
CA CYS A 169 -15.10 -1.21 14.71
C CYS A 169 -14.38 -0.88 13.40
N ARG A 170 -13.28 -0.14 13.48
CA ARG A 170 -12.40 0.16 12.37
C ARG A 170 -10.97 -0.09 12.74
N GLU A 171 -10.28 -0.89 11.94
CA GLU A 171 -8.83 -1.08 12.05
C GLU A 171 -8.11 0.11 11.42
N MET A 172 -7.17 0.68 12.14
CA MET A 172 -6.32 1.79 11.70
C MET A 172 -4.86 1.34 11.73
N PRO A 173 -4.16 1.37 10.60
CA PRO A 173 -2.74 1.04 10.58
C PRO A 173 -1.94 2.12 11.35
N VAL A 174 -1.03 1.69 12.25
CA VAL A 174 -0.21 2.60 13.07
C VAL A 174 1.29 2.32 12.93
N GLY A 175 1.70 1.62 11.88
CA GLY A 175 3.10 1.28 11.59
C GLY A 175 3.25 -0.14 11.08
N ILE A 176 4.48 -0.61 10.97
CA ILE A 176 4.80 -1.92 10.42
C ILE A 176 4.27 -3.01 11.36
N GLY A 177 3.25 -3.74 10.89
CA GLY A 177 2.68 -4.89 11.59
C GLY A 177 1.86 -4.56 12.85
N ALA A 178 1.55 -3.27 13.08
CA ALA A 178 0.72 -2.84 14.19
C ALA A 178 -0.56 -2.17 13.69
N SER A 179 -1.66 -2.47 14.36
CA SER A 179 -2.97 -1.85 14.11
C SER A 179 -3.53 -1.31 15.42
N ASP A 180 -4.25 -0.23 15.31
CA ASP A 180 -5.07 0.33 16.37
C ASP A 180 -6.55 0.17 16.01
N TRP A 181 -7.42 0.09 16.99
CA TRP A 181 -8.83 -0.15 16.76
C TRP A 181 -9.67 1.01 17.29
N LEU A 182 -10.42 1.63 16.39
CA LEU A 182 -11.48 2.54 16.76
C LEU A 182 -12.77 1.76 16.99
N ARG A 183 -13.49 2.12 18.05
CA ARG A 183 -14.84 1.62 18.29
C ARG A 183 -15.82 2.78 18.32
N GLY A 184 -16.97 2.56 17.73
CA GLY A 184 -18.00 3.57 17.68
C GLY A 184 -19.41 3.00 17.62
N THR A 185 -20.37 3.91 17.73
CA THR A 185 -21.80 3.60 17.60
C THR A 185 -22.36 4.38 16.41
N VAL A 186 -23.05 3.70 15.53
CA VAL A 186 -23.79 4.35 14.42
C VAL A 186 -24.92 5.17 15.03
N MET A 187 -24.96 6.44 14.75
CA MET A 187 -25.96 7.37 15.26
C MET A 187 -27.10 7.61 14.24
N ARG A 188 -26.72 7.69 12.95
CA ARG A 188 -27.67 7.93 11.85
C ARG A 188 -27.02 7.59 10.52
N THR A 189 -27.83 7.52 9.47
CA THR A 189 -27.38 7.33 8.08
C THR A 189 -28.09 8.32 7.15
N ASP A 190 -27.43 8.69 6.05
CA ASP A 190 -28.04 9.42 4.93
C ASP A 190 -28.29 8.51 3.70
N GLY A 191 -28.08 7.19 3.85
CA GLY A 191 -28.23 6.18 2.79
C GLY A 191 -26.90 5.80 2.14
N GLU A 192 -25.97 6.72 2.00
CA GLU A 192 -24.62 6.48 1.44
C GLU A 192 -23.55 6.40 2.52
N ARG A 193 -23.73 7.19 3.59
CA ARG A 193 -22.80 7.31 4.71
C ARG A 193 -23.48 7.02 6.03
N ILE A 194 -22.68 6.63 6.99
CA ILE A 194 -23.04 6.50 8.39
C ILE A 194 -22.35 7.58 9.23
N ALA A 195 -23.08 8.15 10.17
CA ALA A 195 -22.48 9.00 11.20
C ALA A 195 -22.16 8.13 12.41
N VAL A 196 -20.88 7.94 12.68
CA VAL A 196 -20.38 7.13 13.77
C VAL A 196 -19.90 8.06 14.89
N ARG A 197 -20.47 7.91 16.09
CA ARG A 197 -19.92 8.53 17.30
C ARG A 197 -18.81 7.63 17.82
N ILE A 198 -17.63 8.20 17.99
CA ILE A 198 -16.47 7.47 18.52
C ILE A 198 -16.66 7.21 20.01
N ASP A 199 -16.72 5.96 20.39
CA ASP A 199 -16.81 5.51 21.78
C ASP A 199 -15.40 5.28 22.37
N GLU A 200 -14.51 4.66 21.59
CA GLU A 200 -13.11 4.42 21.93
C GLU A 200 -12.22 4.83 20.73
N PRO A 201 -11.39 5.87 20.89
CA PRO A 201 -10.61 6.43 19.78
C PRO A 201 -9.33 5.66 19.44
N GLY A 202 -9.05 4.55 20.11
CA GLY A 202 -7.78 3.85 20.00
C GLY A 202 -6.69 4.47 20.88
N VAL A 203 -5.45 3.98 20.74
CA VAL A 203 -4.28 4.45 21.52
C VAL A 203 -3.58 5.61 20.84
N HIS A 204 -3.66 5.68 19.51
CA HIS A 204 -3.04 6.72 18.68
C HIS A 204 -4.07 7.74 18.20
N ALA A 205 -3.61 8.93 17.86
CA ALA A 205 -4.47 9.93 17.24
C ALA A 205 -4.72 9.55 15.77
N HIS A 206 -5.98 9.43 15.37
CA HIS A 206 -6.39 9.10 14.00
C HIS A 206 -7.25 10.21 13.41
N VAL A 207 -7.10 10.43 12.11
CA VAL A 207 -7.91 11.38 11.34
C VAL A 207 -8.71 10.59 10.29
N ILE A 208 -10.03 10.73 10.32
CA ILE A 208 -10.96 10.10 9.38
C ILE A 208 -11.79 11.20 8.74
N ALA A 209 -11.86 11.23 7.41
CA ALA A 209 -12.61 12.25 6.66
C ALA A 209 -12.31 13.69 7.14
N ASN A 210 -11.03 13.99 7.42
CA ASN A 210 -10.52 15.26 7.94
C ASN A 210 -10.99 15.63 9.38
N VAL A 211 -11.54 14.67 10.12
CA VAL A 211 -11.94 14.83 11.53
C VAL A 211 -11.07 13.95 12.41
N GLU A 212 -10.49 14.50 13.48
CA GLU A 212 -9.74 13.72 14.45
C GLU A 212 -10.70 12.83 15.28
N ALA A 213 -10.38 11.53 15.33
CA ALA A 213 -11.18 10.53 16.01
C ALA A 213 -11.03 10.63 17.54
N ARG A 214 -11.74 11.54 18.17
CA ARG A 214 -11.79 11.71 19.63
C ARG A 214 -13.04 11.09 20.22
N ARG A 215 -12.99 10.67 21.47
CA ARG A 215 -14.17 10.14 22.16
C ARG A 215 -15.32 11.15 22.14
N GLY A 216 -16.49 10.72 21.70
CA GLY A 216 -17.69 11.53 21.55
C GLY A 216 -17.82 12.27 20.22
N GLU A 217 -16.74 12.32 19.42
CA GLU A 217 -16.76 12.93 18.09
C GLU A 217 -17.68 12.16 17.14
N LEU A 218 -18.36 12.89 16.26
CA LEU A 218 -19.26 12.33 15.25
C LEU A 218 -18.59 12.41 13.89
N ILE A 219 -18.26 11.25 13.33
CA ILE A 219 -17.58 11.13 12.04
C ILE A 219 -18.55 10.57 11.00
N TRP A 220 -18.65 11.26 9.86
CA TRP A 220 -19.37 10.78 8.69
C TRP A 220 -18.43 9.99 7.78
N ASP A 221 -18.75 8.72 7.55
CA ASP A 221 -17.92 7.83 6.76
C ASP A 221 -18.77 6.80 6.01
N THR A 222 -18.15 6.08 5.06
CA THR A 222 -18.81 5.01 4.34
C THR A 222 -19.00 3.78 5.23
N PRO A 223 -20.13 3.05 5.14
CA PRO A 223 -20.34 1.83 5.92
C PRO A 223 -19.25 0.77 5.68
N THR A 224 -18.70 0.73 4.47
CA THR A 224 -17.65 -0.23 4.08
C THR A 224 -16.30 -0.02 4.78
N SER A 225 -16.10 1.14 5.40
CA SER A 225 -14.90 1.44 6.19
C SER A 225 -14.95 0.87 7.61
N TRP A 226 -16.07 0.29 7.99
CA TRP A 226 -16.34 -0.22 9.34
C TRP A 226 -16.80 -1.67 9.30
N THR A 227 -16.53 -2.40 10.36
CA THR A 227 -16.99 -3.78 10.57
C THR A 227 -17.81 -3.86 11.86
N PRO A 228 -18.68 -4.88 12.03
CA PRO A 228 -19.27 -5.14 13.34
C PRO A 228 -18.15 -5.40 14.35
N CYS A 229 -18.28 -4.81 15.56
CA CYS A 229 -17.37 -5.19 16.64
C CYS A 229 -17.65 -6.64 17.06
N PHE A 230 -16.61 -7.44 17.15
CA PHE A 230 -16.68 -8.73 17.84
C PHE A 230 -16.53 -8.48 19.34
N GLU A 231 -17.45 -9.01 20.12
CA GLU A 231 -17.39 -9.01 21.59
C GLU A 231 -16.32 -9.96 22.09
#